data_e30254c881f010a4da88a8ecf6075098
#
_entry.id   e30254c881f010a4da88a8ecf6075098
#
_cell.length_a   1.000
_cell.length_b   1.000
_cell.length_c   1.000
_cell.angle_alpha   90.00
_cell.angle_beta   90.00
_cell.angle_gamma   90.00
#
_symmetry.space_group_name_H-M   'P 1'
#
loop_
_entity.id
_entity.type
_entity.pdbx_description
1 polymer ?
#
loop_
_entity_poly.entity_id
_entity_poly.type
_entity_poly.pdbx_seq_one_letter_code
_entity_poly.pdbx_strand_id
1 'polypeptide(L)'
;SSKLDIDPNQLALNKLSNYDNLFYIGILKEILNIKIVETNALADPKTFFRTIEVINGHTSFTDGIDTIPDFSTCANFMYNLKNSDSHKYNLLQDAIKQLIPDIIDFEPIKVDLKKQVAKFKGNKDIPFDFPEYIYDIRVQEKSLNQQITIEKLSSGTKRIFYLLLMTIAAAHNNVPLMMIEELENSIHPSLFQRLLITIRRLANDTQILLTSHSPYLLQYLKPETLYIGIPNDENLAIFKRVKHSKINSLLKEASSYDMSL
;
A
#
# COMPACT_ATOMS: atom_id res chain seq x y z
N SER A 1 -8.29 3.96 42.29
CA SER A 1 -8.56 3.40 40.96
C SER A 1 -9.91 3.94 40.48
N SER A 2 -9.89 4.97 39.67
CA SER A 2 -11.09 5.49 39.02
C SER A 2 -11.53 4.49 37.96
N LYS A 3 -12.72 3.92 38.12
CA LYS A 3 -13.35 3.13 37.07
C LYS A 3 -13.68 4.08 35.92
N LEU A 4 -13.16 3.81 34.72
CA LEU A 4 -13.62 4.47 33.52
C LEU A 4 -15.06 4.04 33.25
N ASP A 5 -15.99 4.99 33.33
CA ASP A 5 -17.38 4.78 32.94
C ASP A 5 -17.46 4.91 31.41
N ILE A 6 -17.52 3.77 30.70
CA ILE A 6 -17.50 3.70 29.24
C ILE A 6 -18.90 3.40 28.77
N ASP A 7 -19.46 4.30 27.97
CA ASP A 7 -20.69 4.07 27.23
C ASP A 7 -20.51 2.83 26.33
N PRO A 8 -21.44 1.84 26.32
CA PRO A 8 -21.35 0.65 25.50
C PRO A 8 -21.13 0.93 24.01
N ASN A 9 -21.51 2.11 23.54
CA ASN A 9 -21.32 2.55 22.13
C ASN A 9 -20.05 3.36 21.89
N GLN A 10 -19.20 3.56 22.89
CA GLN A 10 -17.93 4.26 22.75
C GLN A 10 -16.76 3.29 22.90
N LEU A 11 -15.86 3.30 21.91
CA LEU A 11 -14.58 2.64 22.06
C LEU A 11 -13.82 3.25 23.25
N ALA A 12 -13.34 2.41 24.16
CA ALA A 12 -12.53 2.82 25.32
C ALA A 12 -11.37 3.73 24.93
N LEU A 13 -10.80 3.53 23.75
CA LEU A 13 -9.73 4.33 23.17
C LEU A 13 -10.11 5.80 22.96
N ASN A 14 -11.34 6.10 22.53
CA ASN A 14 -11.78 7.48 22.32
C ASN A 14 -11.90 8.24 23.64
N LYS A 15 -12.19 7.55 24.73
CA LYS A 15 -12.28 8.15 26.07
C LYS A 15 -10.90 8.36 26.70
N LEU A 16 -9.94 7.46 26.41
CA LEU A 16 -8.57 7.57 26.86
C LEU A 16 -7.82 8.76 26.22
N SER A 17 -8.19 9.16 24.99
CA SER A 17 -7.60 10.32 24.31
C SER A 17 -7.87 11.66 25.02
N ASN A 18 -8.89 11.72 25.88
CA ASN A 18 -9.27 12.92 26.63
C ASN A 18 -8.57 13.02 28.01
N TYR A 19 -7.77 12.06 28.38
CA TYR A 19 -7.00 12.10 29.64
C TYR A 19 -5.53 12.46 29.36
N ASP A 20 -4.99 13.42 30.10
CA ASP A 20 -3.60 13.89 30.06
C ASP A 20 -2.59 12.83 30.57
N ASN A 21 -2.76 11.59 30.17
CA ASN A 21 -1.86 10.52 30.56
C ASN A 21 -0.92 10.18 29.41
N LEU A 22 0.31 10.68 29.47
CA LEU A 22 1.37 10.50 28.47
C LEU A 22 1.58 9.04 28.05
N PHE A 23 1.38 8.10 28.98
CA PHE A 23 1.52 6.67 28.69
C PHE A 23 0.47 6.18 27.67
N TYR A 24 -0.79 6.58 27.87
CA TYR A 24 -1.87 6.18 26.95
C TYR A 24 -1.79 6.92 25.61
N ILE A 25 -1.27 8.14 25.59
CA ILE A 25 -1.07 8.89 24.34
C ILE A 25 -0.06 8.16 23.44
N GLY A 26 1.01 7.58 24.00
CA GLY A 26 1.95 6.76 23.23
C GLY A 26 1.28 5.55 22.58
N ILE A 27 0.53 4.77 23.36
CA ILE A 27 -0.21 3.60 22.87
C ILE A 27 -1.23 4.00 21.79
N LEU A 28 -1.98 5.08 21.99
CA LEU A 28 -2.96 5.58 21.04
C LEU A 28 -2.30 5.98 19.72
N LYS A 29 -1.16 6.67 19.76
CA LYS A 29 -0.41 7.04 18.56
C LYS A 29 -0.01 5.80 17.75
N GLU A 30 0.49 4.77 18.41
CA GLU A 30 0.87 3.52 17.76
C GLU A 30 -0.35 2.83 17.11
N ILE A 31 -1.48 2.76 17.83
CA ILE A 31 -2.72 2.14 17.31
C ILE A 31 -3.27 2.95 16.14
N LEU A 32 -3.30 4.29 16.23
CA LEU A 32 -3.79 5.15 15.16
C LEU A 32 -2.87 5.17 13.94
N ASN A 33 -1.60 4.79 14.12
CA ASN A 33 -0.64 4.67 13.04
C ASN A 33 -0.66 3.31 12.33
N ILE A 34 -1.54 2.39 12.72
CA ILE A 34 -1.76 1.14 11.95
C ILE A 34 -2.37 1.49 10.59
N LYS A 35 -1.79 0.93 9.53
CA LYS A 35 -2.23 1.17 8.15
C LYS A 35 -2.79 -0.10 7.53
N ILE A 36 -3.97 0.03 6.94
CA ILE A 36 -4.62 -1.03 6.17
C ILE A 36 -4.47 -0.67 4.70
N VAL A 37 -3.86 -1.57 3.95
CA VAL A 37 -3.70 -1.45 2.50
C VAL A 37 -4.78 -2.30 1.83
N GLU A 38 -5.85 -1.66 1.45
CA GLU A 38 -6.91 -2.30 0.68
C GLU A 38 -6.45 -2.51 -0.75
N THR A 39 -6.35 -3.75 -1.15
CA THR A 39 -5.87 -4.08 -2.49
C THR A 39 -7.01 -4.35 -3.48
N ASN A 40 -8.24 -4.51 -2.99
CA ASN A 40 -9.42 -4.73 -3.84
C ASN A 40 -9.86 -3.49 -4.62
N ALA A 41 -9.60 -2.28 -4.11
CA ALA A 41 -9.81 -1.03 -4.84
C ALA A 41 -9.00 -0.93 -6.14
N LEU A 42 -8.08 -1.87 -6.38
CA LEU A 42 -7.21 -1.95 -7.55
C LEU A 42 -7.86 -2.58 -8.80
N ALA A 43 -9.13 -2.97 -8.76
CA ALA A 43 -9.79 -3.65 -9.88
C ALA A 43 -9.87 -2.78 -11.15
N ASP A 44 -9.90 -1.43 -11.03
CA ASP A 44 -9.82 -0.51 -12.18
C ASP A 44 -9.02 0.77 -11.86
N PRO A 45 -7.69 0.72 -11.93
CA PRO A 45 -6.83 1.81 -11.53
C PRO A 45 -6.63 2.88 -12.62
N LYS A 46 -7.67 3.41 -13.23
CA LYS A 46 -7.55 4.39 -14.34
C LYS A 46 -6.85 5.70 -13.94
N THR A 47 -6.91 6.08 -12.67
CA THR A 47 -6.34 7.36 -12.19
C THR A 47 -5.30 7.17 -11.09
N PHE A 48 -4.85 5.98 -10.88
CA PHE A 48 -4.25 5.44 -9.68
C PHE A 48 -2.92 6.05 -9.25
N PHE A 49 -2.14 6.51 -10.19
CA PHE A 49 -0.78 6.98 -9.91
C PHE A 49 -0.57 8.44 -10.29
N ARG A 50 -1.59 9.07 -10.86
CA ARG A 50 -1.52 10.48 -11.22
C ARG A 50 -2.06 11.34 -10.09
N THR A 51 -1.20 12.18 -9.55
CA THR A 51 -1.58 13.18 -8.55
C THR A 51 -1.79 14.51 -9.21
N ILE A 52 -2.89 15.17 -8.90
CA ILE A 52 -3.22 16.53 -9.36
C ILE A 52 -3.14 17.45 -8.14
N GLU A 53 -2.25 18.43 -8.20
CA GLU A 53 -2.13 19.45 -7.16
C GLU A 53 -2.94 20.68 -7.56
N VAL A 54 -3.98 20.98 -6.81
CA VAL A 54 -4.80 22.19 -6.98
C VAL A 54 -4.35 23.23 -5.95
N ILE A 55 -3.72 24.31 -6.42
CA ILE A 55 -3.31 25.41 -5.55
C ILE A 55 -4.40 26.48 -5.61
N ASN A 56 -5.41 26.39 -4.80
CA ASN A 56 -6.17 27.54 -4.27
C ASN A 56 -7.12 27.05 -3.19
N GLY A 57 -6.74 27.32 -1.95
CA GLY A 57 -7.61 27.37 -0.80
C GLY A 57 -8.35 26.07 -0.47
N HIS A 58 -7.87 25.37 0.53
CA HIS A 58 -8.51 24.39 1.39
C HIS A 58 -8.34 22.90 1.14
N THR A 59 -7.59 22.46 0.16
CA THR A 59 -7.00 21.11 0.23
C THR A 59 -5.51 21.19 -0.05
N SER A 60 -4.77 21.73 0.91
CA SER A 60 -3.35 21.42 0.99
C SER A 60 -3.25 19.95 1.34
N PHE A 61 -3.15 19.09 0.34
CA PHE A 61 -2.50 17.82 0.54
C PHE A 61 -1.10 18.18 1.03
N THR A 62 -0.89 18.01 2.32
CA THR A 62 0.40 18.31 2.95
C THR A 62 1.45 17.58 2.15
N ASP A 63 2.39 18.33 1.63
CA ASP A 63 3.54 17.92 0.82
C ASP A 63 4.47 16.94 1.55
N GLY A 64 3.98 16.27 2.58
CA GLY A 64 4.78 15.47 3.44
C GLY A 64 4.95 14.06 2.91
N ILE A 65 6.20 13.69 2.70
CA ILE A 65 6.70 12.32 2.84
C ILE A 65 6.25 11.71 4.18
N ASP A 66 5.81 12.53 5.12
CA ASP A 66 5.37 12.19 6.47
C ASP A 66 3.99 11.51 6.53
N THR A 67 3.32 11.31 5.40
CA THR A 67 2.05 10.59 5.31
C THR A 67 2.18 9.38 4.38
N ILE A 68 1.50 8.29 4.73
CA ILE A 68 1.40 7.17 3.82
C ILE A 68 0.50 7.59 2.66
N PRO A 69 0.99 7.47 1.41
CA PRO A 69 0.22 7.86 0.26
C PRO A 69 -1.01 6.97 0.12
N ASP A 70 -2.09 7.56 -0.27
CA ASP A 70 -3.19 6.85 -0.89
C ASP A 70 -2.94 6.70 -2.41
N PHE A 71 -3.88 6.10 -3.10
CA PHE A 71 -3.76 5.91 -4.53
C PHE A 71 -3.62 7.21 -5.32
N SER A 72 -4.24 8.27 -4.88
CA SER A 72 -4.22 9.57 -5.57
C SER A 72 -2.90 10.32 -5.36
N THR A 73 -2.14 9.98 -4.33
CA THR A 73 -0.91 10.67 -3.94
C THR A 73 0.37 9.89 -4.22
N CYS A 74 0.26 8.67 -4.77
CA CYS A 74 1.41 7.80 -5.05
C CYS A 74 2.50 8.45 -5.91
N ALA A 75 2.13 9.13 -6.99
CA ALA A 75 3.09 9.76 -7.89
C ALA A 75 3.81 10.94 -7.22
N ASN A 76 3.09 11.74 -6.44
CA ASN A 76 3.66 12.83 -5.65
C ASN A 76 4.61 12.28 -4.57
N PHE A 77 4.16 11.29 -3.80
CA PHE A 77 5.01 10.65 -2.80
C PHE A 77 6.31 10.12 -3.41
N MET A 78 6.22 9.40 -4.52
CA MET A 78 7.40 8.85 -5.21
C MET A 78 8.33 9.95 -5.71
N TYR A 79 7.80 11.06 -6.23
CA TYR A 79 8.57 12.23 -6.64
C TYR A 79 9.32 12.85 -5.46
N ASN A 80 8.63 13.04 -4.34
CA ASN A 80 9.22 13.61 -3.13
C ASN A 80 10.26 12.66 -2.51
N LEU A 81 9.98 11.35 -2.47
CA LEU A 81 10.93 10.34 -2.00
C LEU A 81 12.23 10.38 -2.83
N LYS A 82 12.14 10.48 -4.16
CA LYS A 82 13.30 10.60 -5.03
C LYS A 82 14.18 11.79 -4.66
N ASN A 83 13.57 12.92 -4.30
CA ASN A 83 14.27 14.17 -4.01
C ASN A 83 14.80 14.27 -2.57
N SER A 84 14.13 13.65 -1.60
CA SER A 84 14.45 13.76 -0.17
C SER A 84 15.20 12.56 0.39
N ASP A 85 14.92 11.35 -0.09
CA ASP A 85 15.55 10.11 0.35
C ASP A 85 15.88 9.21 -0.87
N SER A 86 16.91 9.61 -1.59
CA SER A 86 17.37 8.89 -2.80
C SER A 86 17.75 7.43 -2.51
N HIS A 87 18.19 7.12 -1.29
CA HIS A 87 18.53 5.75 -0.90
C HIS A 87 17.28 4.86 -0.92
N LYS A 88 16.20 5.28 -0.26
CA LYS A 88 14.94 4.52 -0.26
C LYS A 88 14.31 4.46 -1.65
N TYR A 89 14.42 5.55 -2.42
CA TYR A 89 13.97 5.53 -3.81
C TYR A 89 14.72 4.49 -4.65
N ASN A 90 16.03 4.40 -4.51
CA ASN A 90 16.84 3.40 -5.23
C ASN A 90 16.50 1.98 -4.79
N LEU A 91 16.26 1.75 -3.48
CA LEU A 91 15.79 0.44 -2.99
C LEU A 91 14.45 0.03 -3.63
N LEU A 92 13.51 0.98 -3.78
CA LEU A 92 12.25 0.75 -4.48
C LEU A 92 12.48 0.42 -5.95
N GLN A 93 13.36 1.18 -6.61
CA GLN A 93 13.71 0.97 -8.02
C GLN A 93 14.28 -0.43 -8.26
N ASP A 94 15.26 -0.82 -7.46
CA ASP A 94 15.88 -2.14 -7.55
C ASP A 94 14.88 -3.26 -7.28
N ALA A 95 14.01 -3.08 -6.29
CA ALA A 95 12.99 -4.06 -5.95
C ALA A 95 11.99 -4.28 -7.09
N ILE A 96 11.53 -3.21 -7.74
CA ILE A 96 10.61 -3.28 -8.88
C ILE A 96 11.30 -3.95 -10.07
N LYS A 97 12.51 -3.54 -10.44
CA LYS A 97 13.28 -4.14 -11.55
C LYS A 97 13.58 -5.62 -11.34
N GLN A 98 13.83 -6.03 -10.09
CA GLN A 98 14.03 -7.44 -9.74
C GLN A 98 12.75 -8.28 -9.87
N LEU A 99 11.61 -7.74 -9.50
CA LEU A 99 10.32 -8.45 -9.57
C LEU A 99 9.74 -8.46 -10.98
N ILE A 100 9.94 -7.38 -11.73
CA ILE A 100 9.37 -7.16 -13.06
C ILE A 100 10.52 -6.86 -14.04
N PRO A 101 11.23 -7.90 -14.53
CA PRO A 101 12.42 -7.74 -15.35
C PRO A 101 12.19 -7.04 -16.70
N ASP A 102 10.93 -6.90 -17.12
CA ASP A 102 10.58 -6.18 -18.34
C ASP A 102 10.64 -4.65 -18.16
N ILE A 103 10.62 -4.17 -16.93
CA ILE A 103 10.81 -2.76 -16.63
C ILE A 103 12.31 -2.46 -16.55
N ILE A 104 12.81 -1.70 -17.51
CA ILE A 104 14.19 -1.23 -17.54
C ILE A 104 14.38 -0.10 -16.55
N ASP A 105 13.45 0.86 -16.57
CA ASP A 105 13.52 2.04 -15.72
C ASP A 105 12.14 2.66 -15.49
N PHE A 106 12.01 3.45 -14.44
CA PHE A 106 10.85 4.29 -14.21
C PHE A 106 11.26 5.56 -13.48
N GLU A 107 10.52 6.62 -13.71
CA GLU A 107 10.81 7.93 -13.15
C GLU A 107 9.52 8.68 -12.78
N PRO A 108 9.39 9.14 -11.51
CA PRO A 108 8.34 10.08 -11.17
C PRO A 108 8.69 11.47 -11.74
N ILE A 109 7.72 12.10 -12.36
CA ILE A 109 7.85 13.43 -12.96
C ILE A 109 6.83 14.41 -12.39
N LYS A 110 7.21 15.68 -12.33
CA LYS A 110 6.31 16.80 -12.01
C LYS A 110 6.17 17.67 -13.27
N VAL A 111 4.95 17.82 -13.75
CA VAL A 111 4.63 18.64 -14.93
C VAL A 111 4.02 19.95 -14.47
N ASP A 112 4.66 21.05 -14.83
CA ASP A 112 4.17 22.42 -14.54
C ASP A 112 3.16 22.85 -15.62
N LEU A 113 1.93 23.08 -15.21
CA LEU A 113 0.82 23.49 -16.07
C LEU A 113 0.53 25.00 -16.00
N LYS A 114 1.22 25.78 -15.16
CA LYS A 114 0.94 27.21 -14.94
C LYS A 114 0.84 28.00 -16.22
N LYS A 115 1.75 27.75 -17.17
CA LYS A 115 1.75 28.45 -18.47
C LYS A 115 0.56 28.08 -19.35
N GLN A 116 0.12 26.83 -19.32
CA GLN A 116 -1.04 26.35 -20.05
C GLN A 116 -2.33 26.89 -19.43
N VAL A 117 -2.44 26.83 -18.09
CA VAL A 117 -3.57 27.37 -17.34
C VAL A 117 -3.72 28.86 -17.56
N ALA A 118 -2.61 29.63 -17.55
CA ALA A 118 -2.63 31.07 -17.84
C ALA A 118 -3.15 31.40 -19.26
N LYS A 119 -2.85 30.56 -20.25
CA LYS A 119 -3.40 30.70 -21.61
C LYS A 119 -4.90 30.42 -21.66
N PHE A 120 -5.42 29.47 -20.86
CA PHE A 120 -6.83 29.15 -20.76
C PHE A 120 -7.65 30.19 -19.96
N LYS A 121 -7.05 30.76 -18.90
CA LYS A 121 -7.69 31.80 -18.06
C LYS A 121 -7.77 33.17 -18.74
N GLY A 122 -7.15 33.34 -19.92
CA GLY A 122 -7.14 34.63 -20.61
C GLY A 122 -8.54 35.20 -20.83
N ASN A 123 -8.89 36.25 -20.05
CA ASN A 123 -10.09 37.11 -20.12
C ASN A 123 -11.47 36.44 -19.86
N LYS A 124 -11.58 35.25 -19.30
CA LYS A 124 -12.86 34.68 -18.86
C LYS A 124 -12.71 34.17 -17.42
N ASP A 125 -13.61 34.60 -16.54
CA ASP A 125 -13.81 33.98 -15.22
C ASP A 125 -14.28 32.53 -15.43
N ILE A 126 -13.35 31.60 -15.47
CA ILE A 126 -13.65 30.17 -15.54
C ILE A 126 -13.87 29.73 -14.10
N PRO A 127 -15.06 29.19 -13.76
CA PRO A 127 -15.41 28.83 -12.37
C PRO A 127 -14.73 27.54 -11.89
N PHE A 128 -13.69 27.06 -12.57
CA PHE A 128 -12.99 25.84 -12.24
C PHE A 128 -11.54 26.14 -11.85
N ASP A 129 -11.10 25.57 -10.74
CA ASP A 129 -9.70 25.57 -10.36
C ASP A 129 -8.96 24.54 -11.21
N PHE A 130 -8.01 25.02 -12.00
CA PHE A 130 -7.12 24.16 -12.77
C PHE A 130 -5.92 23.78 -11.93
N PRO A 131 -5.48 22.50 -11.96
CA PRO A 131 -4.25 22.10 -11.28
C PRO A 131 -3.05 22.83 -11.87
N GLU A 132 -2.19 23.34 -11.01
CA GLU A 132 -0.93 23.97 -11.44
C GLU A 132 0.14 22.94 -11.77
N TYR A 133 0.08 21.78 -11.13
CA TYR A 133 1.03 20.68 -11.30
C TYR A 133 0.30 19.35 -11.46
N ILE A 134 0.89 18.47 -12.25
CA ILE A 134 0.51 17.05 -12.33
C ILE A 134 1.74 16.22 -12.04
N TYR A 135 1.60 15.25 -11.14
CA TYR A 135 2.62 14.23 -10.92
C TYR A 135 2.22 12.97 -11.68
N ASP A 136 3.18 12.34 -12.34
CA ASP A 136 2.98 11.12 -13.12
C ASP A 136 4.23 10.23 -12.99
N ILE A 137 4.12 8.96 -13.34
CA ILE A 137 5.23 8.02 -13.36
C ILE A 137 5.44 7.54 -14.79
N ARG A 138 6.60 7.84 -15.34
CA ARG A 138 7.05 7.35 -16.64
C ARG A 138 7.76 6.03 -16.47
N VAL A 139 7.44 5.07 -17.33
CA VAL A 139 8.01 3.73 -17.28
C VAL A 139 8.58 3.38 -18.63
N GLN A 140 9.79 2.81 -18.63
CA GLN A 140 10.45 2.26 -19.82
C GLN A 140 10.42 0.74 -19.74
N GLU A 141 9.72 0.10 -20.66
CA GLU A 141 9.73 -1.36 -20.84
C GLU A 141 10.69 -1.80 -21.94
N LYS A 142 11.24 -3.01 -21.83
CA LYS A 142 12.17 -3.59 -22.79
C LYS A 142 11.59 -3.68 -24.20
N SER A 143 10.28 -3.97 -24.28
CA SER A 143 9.57 -4.18 -25.56
C SER A 143 9.19 -2.89 -26.25
N LEU A 144 9.31 -1.73 -25.58
CA LEU A 144 8.85 -0.45 -26.09
C LEU A 144 9.99 0.51 -26.39
N ASN A 145 9.93 1.14 -27.57
CA ASN A 145 10.90 2.16 -27.98
C ASN A 145 10.66 3.54 -27.34
N GLN A 146 9.57 3.69 -26.57
CA GLN A 146 9.20 4.94 -25.92
C GLN A 146 8.73 4.68 -24.49
N GLN A 147 8.89 5.69 -23.64
CA GLN A 147 8.32 5.66 -22.32
C GLN A 147 6.78 5.73 -22.36
N ILE A 148 6.16 4.98 -21.47
CA ILE A 148 4.71 5.01 -21.26
C ILE A 148 4.39 5.52 -19.86
N THR A 149 3.15 5.90 -19.61
CA THR A 149 2.66 6.20 -18.26
C THR A 149 2.37 4.90 -17.52
N ILE A 150 2.52 4.90 -16.20
CA ILE A 150 2.25 3.73 -15.36
C ILE A 150 0.81 3.19 -15.53
N GLU A 151 -0.14 4.05 -15.89
CA GLU A 151 -1.52 3.67 -16.15
C GLU A 151 -1.68 2.60 -17.24
N LYS A 152 -0.73 2.57 -18.20
CA LYS A 152 -0.75 1.62 -19.32
C LYS A 152 -0.20 0.24 -18.97
N LEU A 153 0.39 0.06 -17.80
CA LEU A 153 0.88 -1.23 -17.34
C LEU A 153 -0.29 -2.18 -16.99
N SER A 154 0.02 -3.47 -16.95
CA SER A 154 -0.94 -4.47 -16.49
C SER A 154 -1.39 -4.20 -15.05
N SER A 155 -2.59 -4.65 -14.68
CA SER A 155 -3.09 -4.50 -13.30
C SER A 155 -2.17 -5.17 -12.28
N GLY A 156 -1.62 -6.34 -12.57
CA GLY A 156 -0.66 -7.02 -11.70
C GLY A 156 0.63 -6.22 -11.50
N THR A 157 1.16 -5.65 -12.58
CA THR A 157 2.35 -4.78 -12.50
C THR A 157 2.09 -3.55 -11.65
N LYS A 158 0.97 -2.84 -11.90
CA LYS A 158 0.57 -1.68 -11.09
C LYS A 158 0.41 -2.03 -9.61
N ARG A 159 -0.17 -3.19 -9.33
CA ARG A 159 -0.34 -3.68 -7.96
C ARG A 159 1.00 -3.91 -7.26
N ILE A 160 1.97 -4.53 -7.93
CA ILE A 160 3.32 -4.72 -7.38
C ILE A 160 3.96 -3.36 -7.07
N PHE A 161 3.88 -2.40 -7.99
CA PHE A 161 4.36 -1.04 -7.73
C PHE A 161 3.74 -0.44 -6.47
N TYR A 162 2.42 -0.53 -6.36
CA TYR A 162 1.69 0.00 -5.22
C TYR A 162 2.10 -0.66 -3.91
N LEU A 163 2.11 -1.99 -3.85
CA LEU A 163 2.48 -2.72 -2.63
C LEU A 163 3.88 -2.37 -2.16
N LEU A 164 4.85 -2.29 -3.07
CA LEU A 164 6.23 -1.95 -2.71
C LEU A 164 6.35 -0.48 -2.28
N LEU A 165 5.63 0.42 -2.95
CA LEU A 165 5.58 1.83 -2.57
C LEU A 165 4.98 2.02 -1.18
N MET A 166 3.84 1.35 -0.88
CA MET A 166 3.22 1.38 0.43
C MET A 166 4.15 0.81 1.51
N THR A 167 4.87 -0.27 1.19
CA THR A 167 5.83 -0.87 2.13
C THR A 167 6.96 0.10 2.47
N ILE A 168 7.53 0.77 1.47
CA ILE A 168 8.57 1.77 1.70
C ILE A 168 8.02 2.99 2.44
N ALA A 169 6.80 3.43 2.11
CA ALA A 169 6.17 4.53 2.79
C ALA A 169 5.90 4.21 4.27
N ALA A 170 5.45 2.99 4.57
CA ALA A 170 5.26 2.51 5.93
C ALA A 170 6.59 2.51 6.72
N ALA A 171 7.66 1.97 6.14
CA ALA A 171 8.98 1.96 6.75
C ALA A 171 9.57 3.37 6.89
N HIS A 172 9.30 4.28 5.95
CA HIS A 172 9.75 5.67 6.02
C HIS A 172 9.08 6.43 7.16
N ASN A 173 7.79 6.18 7.37
CA ASN A 173 6.97 6.85 8.38
C ASN A 173 6.94 6.09 9.73
N ASN A 174 7.80 5.09 9.92
CA ASN A 174 7.87 4.27 11.14
C ASN A 174 6.49 3.71 11.54
N VAL A 175 5.74 3.21 10.58
CA VAL A 175 4.44 2.58 10.84
C VAL A 175 4.65 1.27 11.58
N PRO A 176 4.04 1.05 12.75
CA PRO A 176 4.28 -0.16 13.54
C PRO A 176 3.69 -1.42 12.88
N LEU A 177 2.54 -1.29 12.24
CA LEU A 177 1.83 -2.40 11.61
C LEU A 177 1.18 -1.97 10.30
N MET A 178 1.49 -2.68 9.23
CA MET A 178 0.84 -2.57 7.93
C MET A 178 0.07 -3.86 7.63
N MET A 179 -1.21 -3.72 7.31
CA MET A 179 -2.08 -4.83 6.94
C MET A 179 -2.30 -4.81 5.42
N ILE A 180 -2.09 -5.96 4.77
CA ILE A 180 -2.31 -6.13 3.33
C ILE A 180 -3.39 -7.19 3.13
N GLU A 181 -4.48 -6.80 2.49
CA GLU A 181 -5.61 -7.66 2.21
C GLU A 181 -5.43 -8.34 0.85
N GLU A 182 -5.70 -9.65 0.81
CA GLU A 182 -5.68 -10.48 -0.41
C GLU A 182 -4.46 -10.22 -1.30
N LEU A 183 -3.28 -10.47 -0.76
CA LEU A 183 -2.00 -10.22 -1.45
C LEU A 183 -1.94 -10.81 -2.86
N GLU A 184 -2.61 -11.96 -3.06
CA GLU A 184 -2.61 -12.71 -4.31
C GLU A 184 -3.39 -12.10 -5.44
N ASN A 185 -4.30 -11.18 -5.19
CA ASN A 185 -5.14 -10.61 -6.24
C ASN A 185 -4.32 -10.00 -7.38
N SER A 186 -4.58 -10.44 -8.60
CA SER A 186 -3.92 -9.99 -9.83
C SER A 186 -2.40 -10.22 -9.89
N ILE A 187 -1.82 -11.02 -8.99
CA ILE A 187 -0.40 -11.34 -8.96
C ILE A 187 -0.22 -12.81 -9.35
N HIS A 188 0.66 -13.06 -10.33
CA HIS A 188 0.94 -14.42 -10.75
C HIS A 188 1.62 -15.22 -9.62
N PRO A 189 1.20 -16.47 -9.32
CA PRO A 189 1.74 -17.27 -8.20
C PRO A 189 3.26 -17.42 -8.19
N SER A 190 3.90 -17.48 -9.36
CA SER A 190 5.37 -17.59 -9.47
C SER A 190 6.13 -16.39 -8.89
N LEU A 191 5.45 -15.27 -8.68
CA LEU A 191 6.06 -14.05 -8.09
C LEU A 191 5.91 -13.99 -6.57
N PHE A 192 5.04 -14.80 -5.96
CA PHE A 192 4.71 -14.68 -4.53
C PHE A 192 5.93 -14.77 -3.62
N GLN A 193 6.77 -15.78 -3.82
CA GLN A 193 7.96 -15.95 -2.98
C GLN A 193 8.87 -14.72 -3.05
N ARG A 194 9.16 -14.26 -4.25
CA ARG A 194 10.02 -13.10 -4.47
C ARG A 194 9.40 -11.82 -3.92
N LEU A 195 8.10 -11.64 -4.10
CA LEU A 195 7.35 -10.49 -3.58
C LEU A 195 7.35 -10.47 -2.04
N LEU A 196 7.06 -11.60 -1.38
CA LEU A 196 7.10 -11.71 0.08
C LEU A 196 8.48 -11.40 0.66
N ILE A 197 9.54 -11.95 0.04
CA ILE A 197 10.92 -11.66 0.45
C ILE A 197 11.22 -10.15 0.28
N THR A 198 10.77 -9.57 -0.82
CA THR A 198 10.99 -8.15 -1.12
C THR A 198 10.24 -7.24 -0.15
N ILE A 199 8.95 -7.50 0.10
CA ILE A 199 8.14 -6.77 1.08
C ILE A 199 8.82 -6.83 2.45
N ARG A 200 9.22 -8.02 2.91
CA ARG A 200 9.88 -8.18 4.21
C ARG A 200 11.18 -7.39 4.31
N ARG A 201 11.97 -7.35 3.23
CA ARG A 201 13.21 -6.57 3.19
C ARG A 201 12.95 -5.06 3.24
N LEU A 202 11.94 -4.58 2.53
CA LEU A 202 11.60 -3.15 2.45
C LEU A 202 10.86 -2.65 3.69
N ALA A 203 10.13 -3.52 4.37
CA ALA A 203 9.33 -3.17 5.54
C ALA A 203 10.18 -2.74 6.76
N ASN A 204 11.47 -3.14 6.79
CA ASN A 204 12.36 -2.87 7.92
C ASN A 204 11.72 -3.32 9.25
N ASP A 205 11.45 -2.40 10.17
CA ASP A 205 10.83 -2.67 11.48
C ASP A 205 9.30 -2.67 11.46
N THR A 206 8.68 -2.34 10.33
CA THR A 206 7.23 -2.40 10.16
C THR A 206 6.75 -3.86 10.19
N GLN A 207 5.87 -4.20 11.10
CA GLN A 207 5.23 -5.51 11.14
C GLN A 207 4.22 -5.62 9.99
N ILE A 208 4.22 -6.76 9.28
CA ILE A 208 3.29 -7.00 8.16
C ILE A 208 2.29 -8.09 8.55
N LEU A 209 1.01 -7.77 8.43
CA LEU A 209 -0.09 -8.73 8.54
C LEU A 209 -0.72 -8.91 7.16
N LEU A 210 -0.78 -10.16 6.69
CA LEU A 210 -1.35 -10.49 5.38
C LEU A 210 -2.63 -11.29 5.55
N THR A 211 -3.65 -11.00 4.74
CA THR A 211 -4.75 -11.92 4.53
C THR A 211 -4.67 -12.52 3.13
N SER A 212 -5.12 -13.76 2.99
CA SER A 212 -5.08 -14.48 1.72
C SER A 212 -6.10 -15.62 1.72
N HIS A 213 -6.69 -15.85 0.57
CA HIS A 213 -7.48 -17.05 0.26
C HIS A 213 -6.69 -18.06 -0.58
N SER A 214 -5.47 -17.73 -0.99
CA SER A 214 -4.64 -18.57 -1.83
C SER A 214 -3.84 -19.60 -1.04
N PRO A 215 -4.03 -20.89 -1.30
CA PRO A 215 -3.23 -21.94 -0.68
C PRO A 215 -1.75 -21.88 -1.09
N TYR A 216 -1.42 -21.26 -2.23
CA TYR A 216 -0.03 -21.10 -2.69
C TYR A 216 0.84 -20.29 -1.75
N LEU A 217 0.26 -19.34 -1.02
CA LEU A 217 1.02 -18.53 -0.07
C LEU A 217 1.52 -19.34 1.12
N LEU A 218 0.81 -20.41 1.53
CA LEU A 218 1.16 -21.23 2.69
C LEU A 218 2.56 -21.82 2.59
N GLN A 219 3.00 -22.21 1.39
CA GLN A 219 4.32 -22.82 1.18
C GLN A 219 5.50 -21.86 1.38
N TYR A 220 5.26 -20.55 1.36
CA TYR A 220 6.28 -19.51 1.51
C TYR A 220 6.30 -18.88 2.90
N LEU A 221 5.36 -19.24 3.76
CA LEU A 221 5.22 -18.67 5.09
C LEU A 221 5.70 -19.64 6.16
N LYS A 222 6.19 -19.07 7.26
CA LYS A 222 6.58 -19.91 8.40
C LYS A 222 5.33 -20.37 9.14
N PRO A 223 5.26 -21.66 9.53
CA PRO A 223 4.12 -22.21 10.26
C PRO A 223 3.69 -21.41 11.49
N GLU A 224 4.68 -20.89 12.20
CA GLU A 224 4.49 -20.15 13.45
C GLU A 224 3.79 -18.81 13.22
N THR A 225 3.77 -18.33 11.98
CA THR A 225 3.14 -17.04 11.60
C THR A 225 1.75 -17.21 10.99
N LEU A 226 1.26 -18.48 10.86
CA LEU A 226 0.00 -18.76 10.21
C LEU A 226 -1.17 -18.84 11.20
N TYR A 227 -2.24 -18.14 10.87
CA TYR A 227 -3.53 -18.24 11.53
C TYR A 227 -4.60 -18.59 10.51
N ILE A 228 -5.50 -19.51 10.87
CA ILE A 228 -6.65 -19.89 10.03
C ILE A 228 -7.90 -19.39 10.69
N GLY A 229 -8.71 -18.66 9.94
CA GLY A 229 -10.06 -18.26 10.32
C GLY A 229 -11.02 -19.43 10.12
N ILE A 230 -11.69 -19.86 11.18
CA ILE A 230 -12.69 -20.92 11.15
C ILE A 230 -13.98 -20.35 11.72
N PRO A 231 -15.14 -20.49 11.03
CA PRO A 231 -16.41 -20.07 11.61
C PRO A 231 -16.71 -20.93 12.84
N ASN A 232 -17.24 -20.31 13.89
CA ASN A 232 -17.81 -20.99 15.04
C ASN A 232 -19.32 -21.28 14.84
N ASP A 233 -19.97 -21.86 15.84
CA ASP A 233 -21.40 -22.18 15.80
C ASP A 233 -22.29 -20.93 15.67
N GLU A 234 -21.77 -19.75 15.97
CA GLU A 234 -22.44 -18.45 15.84
C GLU A 234 -22.08 -17.72 14.55
N ASN A 235 -21.42 -18.38 13.60
CA ASN A 235 -20.89 -17.81 12.35
C ASN A 235 -19.85 -16.67 12.55
N LEU A 236 -19.22 -16.60 13.72
CA LEU A 236 -18.11 -15.69 13.95
C LEU A 236 -16.78 -16.34 13.58
N ALA A 237 -15.90 -15.60 12.92
CA ALA A 237 -14.58 -16.11 12.58
C ALA A 237 -13.69 -16.21 13.83
N ILE A 238 -13.23 -17.40 14.14
CA ILE A 238 -12.22 -17.64 15.17
C ILE A 238 -10.88 -17.92 14.49
N PHE A 239 -9.88 -17.10 14.76
CA PHE A 239 -8.53 -17.28 14.23
C PHE A 239 -7.73 -18.19 15.14
N LYS A 240 -7.29 -19.34 14.60
CA LYS A 240 -6.47 -20.32 15.33
C LYS A 240 -5.09 -20.44 14.69
N ARG A 241 -4.05 -20.44 15.53
CA ARG A 241 -2.69 -20.70 15.08
C ARG A 241 -2.58 -22.13 14.54
N VAL A 242 -1.92 -22.27 13.40
CA VAL A 242 -1.75 -23.59 12.77
C VAL A 242 -0.70 -24.40 13.54
N LYS A 243 -1.04 -25.64 13.94
CA LYS A 243 -0.06 -26.55 14.51
C LYS A 243 0.82 -27.10 13.38
N HIS A 244 2.13 -27.21 13.64
CA HIS A 244 3.13 -27.65 12.66
C HIS A 244 2.75 -29.00 12.00
N SER A 245 2.17 -29.92 12.78
CA SER A 245 1.71 -31.25 12.28
C SER A 245 0.57 -31.17 11.26
N LYS A 246 -0.21 -30.09 11.23
CA LYS A 246 -1.33 -29.92 10.28
C LYS A 246 -0.94 -29.23 8.97
N ILE A 247 0.24 -28.64 8.87
CA ILE A 247 0.63 -27.87 7.69
C ILE A 247 0.79 -28.75 6.48
N ASN A 248 1.42 -29.92 6.64
CA ASN A 248 1.61 -30.85 5.54
C ASN A 248 0.27 -31.42 5.00
N SER A 249 -0.74 -31.56 5.86
CA SER A 249 -2.08 -31.97 5.41
C SER A 249 -2.78 -30.84 4.66
N LEU A 250 -2.67 -29.60 5.13
CA LEU A 250 -3.21 -28.41 4.47
C LEU A 250 -2.55 -28.15 3.11
N LEU A 251 -1.23 -28.33 3.01
CA LEU A 251 -0.51 -28.19 1.75
C LEU A 251 -0.90 -29.30 0.75
N LYS A 252 -1.10 -30.54 1.22
CA LYS A 252 -1.58 -31.63 0.37
C LYS A 252 -3.01 -31.38 -0.11
N GLU A 253 -3.87 -30.90 0.77
CA GLU A 253 -5.24 -30.54 0.45
C GLU A 253 -5.29 -29.39 -0.56
N ALA A 254 -4.50 -28.35 -0.33
CA ALA A 254 -4.32 -27.25 -1.26
C ALA A 254 -3.84 -27.68 -2.65
N SER A 255 -2.86 -28.60 -2.70
CA SER A 255 -2.34 -29.13 -3.97
C SER A 255 -3.33 -30.06 -4.69
N SER A 256 -4.27 -30.68 -3.98
CA SER A 256 -5.30 -31.52 -4.60
C SER A 256 -6.40 -30.70 -5.28
N TYR A 257 -6.70 -29.50 -4.81
CA TYR A 257 -7.63 -28.58 -5.47
C TYR A 257 -7.07 -28.01 -6.78
N ASP A 258 -5.76 -27.96 -6.91
CA ASP A 258 -5.08 -27.43 -8.11
C ASP A 258 -5.01 -28.41 -9.27
N MET A 259 -5.12 -29.69 -9.02
CA MET A 259 -5.15 -30.73 -10.08
C MET A 259 -6.53 -30.90 -10.71
N SER A 260 -7.54 -30.15 -10.25
CA SER A 260 -8.93 -30.19 -10.74
C SER A 260 -9.32 -28.96 -11.59
N LEU A 261 -8.39 -28.09 -11.92
CA LEU A 261 -8.54 -26.99 -12.87
C LEU A 261 -7.62 -27.19 -14.09
#